data_3b4c19bd3022c5e33b59c4e2e1bd5e46
#
_entry.id   3b4c19bd3022c5e33b59c4e2e1bd5e46
#
_cell.length_a   1.000
_cell.length_b   1.000
_cell.length_c   1.000
_cell.angle_alpha   90.00
_cell.angle_beta   90.00
_cell.angle_gamma   90.00
#
_symmetry.space_group_name_H-M   'P 1'
#
loop_
_entity.id
_entity.type
_entity.pdbx_description
1 polymer ?
#
loop_
_entity_poly.entity_id
_entity_poly.type
_entity_poly.pdbx_seq_one_letter_code
_entity_poly.pdbx_strand_id
1 'polypeptide(L)'
;MNNPAQWTNFAVALAGVAAVLAGLVFVALSVNLERILQVAGLPARAGETVIVLIGAVVQCAFLLIPGLNHVALGVSLLVIGVLEWAIVTAVSVTGARQPTAEPRSWNVARVVYVQIATMPVAVAGLLVLINASGALYWLAGAVLWAVVAGSGNAWVLIVEVVRDARYRPLDQEEQS
;
A
#
# COMPACT_ATOMS: atom_id res chain seq x y z
N MET A 1 -6.97 21.07 18.21
CA MET A 1 -7.37 21.62 16.89
C MET A 1 -6.44 21.02 15.84
N ASN A 2 -7.01 20.35 14.84
CA ASN A 2 -6.21 19.81 13.73
C ASN A 2 -5.90 20.95 12.74
N ASN A 3 -4.73 21.59 12.88
CA ASN A 3 -4.31 22.62 11.93
C ASN A 3 -3.47 21.96 10.81
N PRO A 4 -4.01 21.80 9.59
CA PRO A 4 -3.30 21.17 8.48
C PRO A 4 -1.99 21.88 8.13
N ALA A 5 -1.89 23.19 8.34
CA ALA A 5 -0.68 23.94 8.04
C ALA A 5 0.56 23.48 8.83
N GLN A 6 0.38 22.92 10.03
CA GLN A 6 1.48 22.35 10.83
C GLN A 6 2.00 21.01 10.25
N TRP A 7 1.22 20.37 9.39
CA TRP A 7 1.53 19.07 8.78
C TRP A 7 2.10 19.19 7.37
N THR A 8 2.20 20.42 6.83
CA THR A 8 2.64 20.64 5.43
C THR A 8 3.99 20.01 5.15
N ASN A 9 5.01 20.27 5.97
CA ASN A 9 6.35 19.73 5.75
C ASN A 9 6.38 18.19 5.83
N PHE A 10 5.62 17.62 6.77
CA PHE A 10 5.46 16.18 6.89
C PHE A 10 4.79 15.61 5.64
N ALA A 11 3.67 16.19 5.20
CA ALA A 11 2.94 15.73 4.03
C ALA A 11 3.79 15.81 2.74
N VAL A 12 4.53 16.91 2.53
CA VAL A 12 5.45 17.05 1.38
C VAL A 12 6.53 15.97 1.41
N ALA A 13 7.18 15.76 2.57
CA ALA A 13 8.23 14.77 2.71
C ALA A 13 7.71 13.35 2.44
N LEU A 14 6.58 12.97 3.04
CA LEU A 14 6.01 11.63 2.89
C LEU A 14 5.42 11.39 1.50
N ALA A 15 4.78 12.40 0.89
CA ALA A 15 4.34 12.32 -0.49
C ALA A 15 5.52 12.04 -1.43
N GLY A 16 6.64 12.75 -1.25
CA GLY A 16 7.86 12.54 -2.03
C GLY A 16 8.42 11.12 -1.86
N VAL A 17 8.58 10.66 -0.63
CA VAL A 17 9.06 9.30 -0.34
C VAL A 17 8.15 8.23 -0.94
N ALA A 18 6.83 8.34 -0.74
CA ALA A 18 5.86 7.37 -1.26
C ALA A 18 5.83 7.37 -2.80
N ALA A 19 5.92 8.55 -3.44
CA ALA A 19 5.94 8.67 -4.90
C ALA A 19 7.20 8.03 -5.51
N VAL A 20 8.38 8.26 -4.90
CA VAL A 20 9.64 7.65 -5.35
C VAL A 20 9.56 6.13 -5.21
N LEU A 21 9.09 5.61 -4.08
CA LEU A 21 8.93 4.17 -3.86
C LEU A 21 7.93 3.57 -4.85
N ALA A 22 6.79 4.21 -5.09
CA ALA A 22 5.80 3.76 -6.07
C ALA A 22 6.41 3.67 -7.48
N GLY A 23 7.20 4.67 -7.88
CA GLY A 23 7.91 4.68 -9.16
C GLY A 23 8.94 3.55 -9.27
N LEU A 24 9.74 3.33 -8.23
CA LEU A 24 10.73 2.24 -8.20
C LEU A 24 10.05 0.86 -8.26
N VAL A 25 8.97 0.67 -7.51
CA VAL A 25 8.17 -0.56 -7.55
C VAL A 25 7.58 -0.76 -8.95
N PHE A 26 7.02 0.28 -9.56
CA PHE A 26 6.46 0.21 -10.92
C PHE A 26 7.51 -0.20 -11.96
N VAL A 27 8.72 0.36 -11.89
CA VAL A 27 9.83 -0.04 -12.78
C VAL A 27 10.21 -1.50 -12.54
N ALA A 28 10.35 -1.92 -11.27
CA ALA A 28 10.67 -3.30 -10.94
C ALA A 28 9.62 -4.29 -11.45
N LEU A 29 8.33 -3.94 -11.36
CA LEU A 29 7.22 -4.73 -11.88
C LEU A 29 7.26 -4.80 -13.42
N SER A 30 7.52 -3.68 -14.08
CA SER A 30 7.55 -3.61 -15.55
C SER A 30 8.64 -4.50 -16.15
N VAL A 31 9.83 -4.50 -15.54
CA VAL A 31 10.96 -5.31 -16.00
C VAL A 31 10.74 -6.81 -15.75
N ASN A 32 9.98 -7.18 -14.71
CA ASN A 32 9.78 -8.56 -14.32
C ASN A 32 8.35 -9.07 -14.55
N LEU A 33 7.55 -8.37 -15.38
CA LEU A 33 6.11 -8.61 -15.51
C LEU A 33 5.78 -10.06 -15.88
N GLU A 34 6.46 -10.63 -16.87
CA GLU A 34 6.22 -12.02 -17.31
C GLU A 34 6.40 -13.03 -16.17
N ARG A 35 7.46 -12.86 -15.37
CA ARG A 35 7.74 -13.73 -14.22
C ARG A 35 6.71 -13.56 -13.11
N ILE A 36 6.34 -12.31 -12.81
CA ILE A 36 5.34 -12.00 -11.79
C ILE A 36 4.01 -12.65 -12.13
N LEU A 37 3.59 -12.62 -13.40
CA LEU A 37 2.34 -13.23 -13.85
C LEU A 37 2.33 -14.77 -13.77
N GLN A 38 3.50 -15.40 -13.77
CA GLN A 38 3.63 -16.87 -13.69
C GLN A 38 3.58 -17.41 -12.26
N VAL A 39 3.82 -16.56 -11.24
CA VAL A 39 3.86 -16.98 -9.84
C VAL A 39 2.53 -16.63 -9.16
N ALA A 40 1.83 -17.66 -8.67
CA ALA A 40 0.54 -17.47 -8.00
C ALA A 40 0.67 -16.53 -6.79
N GLY A 41 -0.22 -15.53 -6.71
CA GLY A 41 -0.27 -14.54 -5.62
C GLY A 41 0.67 -13.34 -5.76
N LEU A 42 1.72 -13.41 -6.58
CA LEU A 42 2.65 -12.29 -6.80
C LEU A 42 1.98 -11.07 -7.45
N PRO A 43 1.13 -11.21 -8.49
CA PRO A 43 0.42 -10.07 -9.08
C PRO A 43 -0.46 -9.32 -8.05
N ALA A 44 -1.12 -10.05 -7.14
CA ALA A 44 -1.93 -9.44 -6.11
C ALA A 44 -1.08 -8.62 -5.13
N ARG A 45 0.06 -9.16 -4.67
CA ARG A 45 1.02 -8.44 -3.79
C ARG A 45 1.59 -7.19 -4.46
N ALA A 46 1.93 -7.30 -5.74
CA ALA A 46 2.42 -6.17 -6.52
C ALA A 46 1.37 -5.05 -6.61
N GLY A 47 0.13 -5.41 -6.93
CA GLY A 47 -1.00 -4.48 -6.99
C GLY A 47 -1.27 -3.79 -5.66
N GLU A 48 -1.32 -4.55 -4.55
CA GLU A 48 -1.49 -4.00 -3.19
C GLU A 48 -0.43 -2.97 -2.85
N THR A 49 0.84 -3.27 -3.15
CA THR A 49 1.97 -2.38 -2.87
C THR A 49 1.82 -1.06 -3.61
N VAL A 50 1.49 -1.10 -4.90
CA VAL A 50 1.30 0.10 -5.71
C VAL A 50 0.11 0.92 -5.22
N ILE A 51 -1.03 0.27 -4.93
CA ILE A 51 -2.25 0.96 -4.45
C ILE A 51 -1.98 1.68 -3.14
N VAL A 52 -1.35 1.02 -2.16
CA VAL A 52 -1.06 1.61 -0.84
C VAL A 52 -0.09 2.78 -0.95
N LEU A 53 0.95 2.69 -1.78
CA LEU A 53 1.90 3.79 -1.98
C LEU A 53 1.28 4.98 -2.72
N ILE A 54 0.48 4.73 -3.76
CA ILE A 54 -0.25 5.80 -4.47
C ILE A 54 -1.30 6.42 -3.54
N GLY A 55 -2.00 5.60 -2.74
CA GLY A 55 -2.93 6.07 -1.71
C GLY A 55 -2.26 7.05 -0.75
N ALA A 56 -1.07 6.72 -0.24
CA ALA A 56 -0.30 7.60 0.64
C ALA A 56 0.05 8.95 -0.03
N VAL A 57 0.42 8.95 -1.32
CA VAL A 57 0.67 10.19 -2.09
C VAL A 57 -0.60 11.03 -2.17
N VAL A 58 -1.73 10.42 -2.55
CA VAL A 58 -3.01 11.12 -2.70
C VAL A 58 -3.49 11.69 -1.37
N GLN A 59 -3.39 10.93 -0.28
CA GLN A 59 -3.76 11.37 1.07
C GLN A 59 -2.92 12.59 1.52
N CYS A 60 -1.61 12.56 1.29
CA CYS A 60 -0.74 13.69 1.56
C CYS A 60 -1.08 14.89 0.67
N ALA A 61 -1.40 14.66 -0.61
CA ALA A 61 -1.79 15.73 -1.53
C ALA A 61 -3.06 16.47 -1.07
N PHE A 62 -4.06 15.76 -0.52
CA PHE A 62 -5.26 16.41 0.05
C PHE A 62 -4.93 17.33 1.23
N LEU A 63 -3.96 16.98 2.07
CA LEU A 63 -3.49 17.85 3.15
C LEU A 63 -2.84 19.15 2.62
N LEU A 64 -2.32 19.12 1.40
CA LEU A 64 -1.59 20.23 0.80
C LEU A 64 -2.48 21.17 -0.03
N ILE A 65 -3.76 20.85 -0.25
CA ILE A 65 -4.68 21.72 -0.99
C ILE A 65 -4.94 23.00 -0.19
N PRO A 66 -4.57 24.19 -0.72
CA PRO A 66 -4.75 25.43 -0.01
C PRO A 66 -6.23 25.74 0.21
N GLY A 67 -6.58 26.22 1.41
CA GLY A 67 -7.94 26.64 1.71
C GLY A 67 -8.98 25.52 1.83
N LEU A 68 -8.58 24.26 1.79
CA LEU A 68 -9.50 23.14 1.98
C LEU A 68 -10.05 23.17 3.41
N ASN A 69 -11.38 23.28 3.53
CA ASN A 69 -12.01 23.29 4.84
C ASN A 69 -11.99 21.88 5.48
N HIS A 70 -12.14 21.81 6.80
CA HIS A 70 -12.07 20.54 7.54
C HIS A 70 -13.11 19.50 7.10
N VAL A 71 -14.31 19.93 6.67
CA VAL A 71 -15.35 19.02 6.19
C VAL A 71 -14.93 18.39 4.86
N ALA A 72 -14.46 19.20 3.91
CA ALA A 72 -13.99 18.71 2.63
C ALA A 72 -12.78 17.78 2.78
N LEU A 73 -11.81 18.14 3.63
CA LEU A 73 -10.68 17.28 3.96
C LEU A 73 -11.13 15.96 4.58
N GLY A 74 -12.02 16.00 5.58
CA GLY A 74 -12.52 14.82 6.26
C GLY A 74 -13.30 13.89 5.32
N VAL A 75 -14.17 14.44 4.46
CA VAL A 75 -14.90 13.66 3.44
C VAL A 75 -13.92 13.02 2.45
N SER A 76 -12.94 13.77 1.95
CA SER A 76 -11.97 13.26 0.99
C SER A 76 -11.15 12.11 1.58
N LEU A 77 -10.63 12.26 2.79
CA LEU A 77 -9.87 11.22 3.48
C LEU A 77 -10.74 10.00 3.79
N LEU A 78 -12.00 10.19 4.20
CA LEU A 78 -12.93 9.10 4.47
C LEU A 78 -13.23 8.31 3.19
N VAL A 79 -13.58 9.00 2.11
CA VAL A 79 -13.91 8.36 0.82
C VAL A 79 -12.71 7.60 0.28
N ILE A 80 -11.54 8.23 0.23
CA ILE A 80 -10.31 7.60 -0.26
C ILE A 80 -9.91 6.44 0.64
N GLY A 81 -9.95 6.62 1.97
CA GLY A 81 -9.62 5.56 2.91
C GLY A 81 -10.52 4.34 2.79
N VAL A 82 -11.84 4.54 2.64
CA VAL A 82 -12.80 3.44 2.44
C VAL A 82 -12.60 2.76 1.09
N LEU A 83 -12.38 3.53 0.01
CA LEU A 83 -12.15 2.97 -1.33
C LEU A 83 -10.83 2.16 -1.35
N GLU A 84 -9.76 2.72 -0.84
CA GLU A 84 -8.46 2.05 -0.75
C GLU A 84 -8.58 0.77 0.07
N TRP A 85 -9.20 0.85 1.26
CA TRP A 85 -9.44 -0.30 2.11
C TRP A 85 -10.24 -1.39 1.39
N ALA A 86 -11.33 -1.04 0.69
CA ALA A 86 -12.17 -1.99 -0.03
C ALA A 86 -11.41 -2.66 -1.18
N ILE A 87 -10.68 -1.87 -1.99
CA ILE A 87 -9.91 -2.39 -3.13
C ILE A 87 -8.82 -3.32 -2.66
N VAL A 88 -8.01 -2.88 -1.69
CA VAL A 88 -6.89 -3.67 -1.19
C VAL A 88 -7.37 -4.93 -0.47
N THR A 89 -8.46 -4.85 0.30
CA THR A 89 -9.08 -6.04 0.92
C THR A 89 -9.57 -7.02 -0.14
N ALA A 90 -10.24 -6.55 -1.19
CA ALA A 90 -10.70 -7.40 -2.29
C ALA A 90 -9.52 -8.09 -3.00
N VAL A 91 -8.44 -7.36 -3.29
CA VAL A 91 -7.22 -7.91 -3.91
C VAL A 91 -6.55 -8.92 -2.99
N SER A 92 -6.42 -8.63 -1.69
CA SER A 92 -5.84 -9.54 -0.70
C SER A 92 -6.62 -10.84 -0.57
N VAL A 93 -7.95 -10.75 -0.47
CA VAL A 93 -8.82 -11.93 -0.33
C VAL A 93 -8.84 -12.77 -1.60
N THR A 94 -8.88 -12.15 -2.77
CA THR A 94 -8.83 -12.88 -4.04
C THR A 94 -7.47 -13.55 -4.24
N GLY A 95 -6.37 -12.87 -3.90
CA GLY A 95 -5.03 -13.44 -3.94
C GLY A 95 -4.85 -14.60 -2.96
N ALA A 96 -5.43 -14.51 -1.74
CA ALA A 96 -5.36 -15.55 -0.73
C ALA A 96 -6.17 -16.82 -1.07
N ARG A 97 -7.11 -16.73 -2.02
CA ARG A 97 -7.89 -17.88 -2.51
C ARG A 97 -7.17 -18.71 -3.57
N GLN A 98 -6.09 -18.17 -4.14
CA GLN A 98 -5.30 -18.95 -5.10
C GLN A 98 -4.54 -20.06 -4.37
N PRO A 99 -4.45 -21.28 -4.97
CA PRO A 99 -3.70 -22.37 -4.38
C PRO A 99 -2.21 -21.98 -4.36
N THR A 100 -1.72 -21.61 -3.21
CA THR A 100 -0.31 -21.31 -2.95
C THR A 100 0.23 -22.33 -1.97
N ALA A 101 1.52 -22.67 -2.10
CA ALA A 101 2.20 -23.54 -1.12
C ALA A 101 2.42 -22.87 0.24
N GLU A 102 2.01 -21.59 0.41
CA GLU A 102 2.20 -20.81 1.62
C GLU A 102 1.23 -21.26 2.74
N PRO A 103 1.71 -21.33 4.00
CA PRO A 103 0.86 -21.63 5.15
C PRO A 103 -0.27 -20.59 5.28
N ARG A 104 -1.46 -21.04 5.68
CA ARG A 104 -2.65 -20.18 5.89
C ARG A 104 -2.39 -19.01 6.86
N SER A 105 -1.52 -19.21 7.83
CA SER A 105 -1.10 -18.16 8.79
C SER A 105 -0.42 -16.97 8.11
N TRP A 106 0.34 -17.19 7.05
CA TRP A 106 1.00 -16.13 6.28
C TRP A 106 -0.01 -15.28 5.51
N ASN A 107 -1.04 -15.90 4.95
CA ASN A 107 -2.11 -15.19 4.28
C ASN A 107 -2.91 -14.31 5.24
N VAL A 108 -3.17 -14.79 6.46
CA VAL A 108 -3.83 -13.99 7.51
C VAL A 108 -2.95 -12.83 7.95
N ALA A 109 -1.66 -13.07 8.22
CA ALA A 109 -0.72 -12.04 8.60
C ALA A 109 -0.61 -10.93 7.53
N ARG A 110 -0.61 -11.31 6.25
CA ARG A 110 -0.62 -10.38 5.11
C ARG A 110 -1.86 -9.49 5.11
N VAL A 111 -3.05 -10.08 5.24
CA VAL A 111 -4.30 -9.30 5.30
C VAL A 111 -4.25 -8.32 6.48
N VAL A 112 -3.86 -8.77 7.66
CA VAL A 112 -3.75 -7.90 8.85
C VAL A 112 -2.74 -6.75 8.60
N TYR A 113 -1.60 -7.07 8.01
CA TYR A 113 -0.55 -6.08 7.72
C TYR A 113 -1.04 -4.94 6.82
N VAL A 114 -1.84 -5.26 5.81
CA VAL A 114 -2.43 -4.29 4.89
C VAL A 114 -3.56 -3.49 5.56
N GLN A 115 -4.35 -4.10 6.46
CA GLN A 115 -5.39 -3.39 7.21
C GLN A 115 -4.81 -2.27 8.09
N ILE A 116 -3.63 -2.47 8.65
CA ILE A 116 -2.92 -1.44 9.45
C ILE A 116 -2.54 -0.23 8.58
N ALA A 117 -2.30 -0.41 7.29
CA ALA A 117 -2.00 0.69 6.38
C ALA A 117 -3.25 1.49 5.97
N THR A 118 -4.40 0.81 5.75
CA THR A 118 -5.56 1.41 5.08
C THR A 118 -6.68 1.84 6.03
N MET A 119 -7.02 1.04 7.06
CA MET A 119 -8.09 1.39 8.00
C MET A 119 -7.88 2.73 8.74
N PRO A 120 -6.67 3.06 9.22
CA PRO A 120 -6.50 4.31 9.97
C PRO A 120 -6.74 5.57 9.13
N VAL A 121 -6.68 5.49 7.80
CA VAL A 121 -7.03 6.61 6.89
C VAL A 121 -8.50 6.96 6.98
N ALA A 122 -9.38 5.95 6.89
CA ALA A 122 -10.82 6.16 7.03
C ALA A 122 -11.18 6.67 8.43
N VAL A 123 -10.51 6.15 9.47
CA VAL A 123 -10.65 6.64 10.85
C VAL A 123 -10.21 8.09 10.94
N ALA A 124 -9.07 8.47 10.35
CA ALA A 124 -8.61 9.86 10.32
C ALA A 124 -9.64 10.78 9.64
N GLY A 125 -10.20 10.37 8.49
CA GLY A 125 -11.25 11.11 7.80
C GLY A 125 -12.48 11.35 8.68
N LEU A 126 -12.96 10.31 9.36
CA LEU A 126 -14.09 10.42 10.30
C LEU A 126 -13.76 11.36 11.47
N LEU A 127 -12.58 11.22 12.08
CA LEU A 127 -12.14 12.06 13.19
C LEU A 127 -11.96 13.53 12.77
N VAL A 128 -11.53 13.79 11.54
CA VAL A 128 -11.47 15.15 10.98
C VAL A 128 -12.88 15.73 10.84
N LEU A 129 -13.85 14.96 10.35
CA LEU A 129 -15.25 15.38 10.19
C LEU A 129 -15.89 15.80 11.52
N ILE A 130 -15.67 15.04 12.58
CA ILE A 130 -16.21 15.35 13.92
C ILE A 130 -15.31 16.32 14.70
N ASN A 131 -14.30 16.88 14.03
CA ASN A 131 -13.34 17.84 14.61
C ASN A 131 -12.62 17.34 15.87
N ALA A 132 -12.40 16.02 15.96
CA ALA A 132 -11.71 15.40 17.08
C ALA A 132 -10.21 15.79 17.09
N SER A 133 -9.68 16.04 18.29
CA SER A 133 -8.24 16.31 18.45
C SER A 133 -7.42 15.06 18.08
N GLY A 134 -6.29 15.26 17.42
CA GLY A 134 -5.38 14.16 17.08
C GLY A 134 -5.74 13.36 15.82
N ALA A 135 -6.77 13.74 15.08
CA ALA A 135 -7.19 13.06 13.84
C ALA A 135 -6.04 12.87 12.83
N LEU A 136 -5.19 13.88 12.65
CA LEU A 136 -4.09 13.82 11.69
C LEU A 136 -2.94 12.89 12.13
N TYR A 137 -2.84 12.52 13.40
CA TYR A 137 -1.88 11.50 13.84
C TYR A 137 -2.27 10.10 13.34
N TRP A 138 -3.56 9.80 13.20
CA TRP A 138 -4.03 8.55 12.58
C TRP A 138 -3.62 8.48 11.12
N LEU A 139 -3.77 9.60 10.39
CA LEU A 139 -3.31 9.70 9.01
C LEU A 139 -1.79 9.55 8.91
N ALA A 140 -1.04 10.24 9.78
CA ALA A 140 0.41 10.15 9.82
C ALA A 140 0.89 8.71 10.06
N GLY A 141 0.27 8.01 11.02
CA GLY A 141 0.55 6.60 11.29
C GLY A 141 0.29 5.71 10.07
N ALA A 142 -0.85 5.91 9.39
CA ALA A 142 -1.20 5.17 8.19
C ALA A 142 -0.18 5.38 7.06
N VAL A 143 0.18 6.64 6.76
CA VAL A 143 1.14 6.97 5.69
C VAL A 143 2.54 6.44 6.00
N LEU A 144 3.00 6.57 7.24
CA LEU A 144 4.29 5.98 7.66
C LEU A 144 4.28 4.47 7.51
N TRP A 145 3.20 3.80 7.94
CA TRP A 145 3.07 2.37 7.78
C TRP A 145 2.99 1.95 6.31
N ALA A 146 2.31 2.73 5.46
CA ALA A 146 2.25 2.50 4.01
C ALA A 146 3.64 2.48 3.37
N VAL A 147 4.52 3.42 3.77
CA VAL A 147 5.91 3.48 3.30
C VAL A 147 6.69 2.24 3.78
N VAL A 148 6.58 1.86 5.04
CA VAL A 148 7.25 0.66 5.60
C VAL A 148 6.72 -0.60 4.92
N ALA A 149 5.40 -0.72 4.79
CA ALA A 149 4.74 -1.85 4.16
C ALA A 149 5.11 -1.96 2.68
N GLY A 150 5.08 -0.85 1.96
CA GLY A 150 5.47 -0.78 0.55
C GLY A 150 6.92 -1.19 0.34
N SER A 151 7.84 -0.72 1.19
CA SER A 151 9.26 -1.10 1.12
C SER A 151 9.46 -2.60 1.40
N GLY A 152 8.78 -3.14 2.42
CA GLY A 152 8.83 -4.57 2.75
C GLY A 152 8.29 -5.45 1.64
N ASN A 153 7.16 -5.09 1.06
CA ASN A 153 6.56 -5.82 -0.07
C ASN A 153 7.45 -5.74 -1.33
N ALA A 154 8.05 -4.57 -1.61
CA ALA A 154 8.99 -4.43 -2.73
C ALA A 154 10.19 -5.35 -2.57
N TRP A 155 10.74 -5.47 -1.36
CA TRP A 155 11.82 -6.41 -1.07
C TRP A 155 11.39 -7.86 -1.32
N VAL A 156 10.24 -8.28 -0.82
CA VAL A 156 9.71 -9.65 -1.02
C VAL A 156 9.54 -9.94 -2.52
N LEU A 157 8.99 -9.00 -3.29
CA LEU A 157 8.81 -9.15 -4.74
C LEU A 157 10.16 -9.39 -5.45
N ILE A 158 11.20 -8.65 -5.09
CA ILE A 158 12.54 -8.80 -5.68
C ILE A 158 13.11 -10.19 -5.34
N VAL A 159 13.01 -10.61 -4.06
CA VAL A 159 13.54 -11.90 -3.61
C VAL A 159 12.83 -13.07 -4.29
N GLU A 160 11.49 -13.03 -4.40
CA GLU A 160 10.70 -14.08 -5.07
C GLU A 160 11.03 -14.20 -6.55
N VAL A 161 11.15 -13.08 -7.26
CA VAL A 161 11.55 -13.07 -8.67
C VAL A 161 12.95 -13.66 -8.88
N VAL A 162 13.91 -13.34 -8.00
CA VAL A 162 15.27 -13.87 -8.10
C VAL A 162 15.31 -15.35 -7.74
N ARG A 163 14.52 -15.77 -6.75
CA ARG A 163 14.43 -17.17 -6.34
C ARG A 163 13.90 -18.06 -7.48
N ASP A 164 12.79 -17.67 -8.10
CA ASP A 164 12.19 -18.42 -9.20
C ASP A 164 13.15 -18.53 -10.41
N ALA A 165 13.94 -17.47 -10.65
CA ALA A 165 14.95 -17.47 -11.71
C ALA A 165 16.09 -18.50 -11.51
N ARG A 166 16.38 -18.89 -10.26
CA ARG A 166 17.46 -19.85 -9.95
C ARG A 166 17.03 -21.32 -10.02
N TYR A 167 15.77 -21.62 -9.75
CA TYR A 167 15.30 -23.02 -9.65
C TYR A 167 14.77 -23.56 -10.98
N ARG A 168 14.30 -22.73 -11.91
CA ARG A 168 13.76 -23.16 -13.20
C ARG A 168 14.74 -23.76 -14.22
N PRO A 169 16.03 -23.35 -14.30
CA PRO A 169 16.95 -23.93 -15.27
C PRO A 169 17.27 -25.40 -15.03
N LEU A 170 17.21 -25.87 -13.78
CA LEU A 170 17.63 -27.23 -13.41
C LEU A 170 16.59 -28.30 -13.79
N ASP A 171 15.30 -27.94 -13.79
CA ASP A 171 14.21 -28.87 -14.12
C ASP A 171 14.08 -29.12 -15.64
N GLN A 172 14.64 -28.27 -16.48
CA GLN A 172 14.59 -28.42 -17.93
C GLN A 172 15.77 -29.25 -18.47
N GLU A 173 16.91 -29.26 -17.79
CA GLU A 173 18.07 -30.06 -18.17
C GLU A 173 17.89 -31.55 -17.80
N GLU A 174 17.06 -31.88 -16.78
CA GLU A 174 16.77 -33.26 -16.41
C GLU A 174 15.70 -33.93 -17.31
N GLN A 175 15.00 -33.18 -18.18
CA GLN A 175 13.95 -33.68 -19.08
C GLN A 175 14.39 -33.77 -20.54
N SER A 176 15.59 -33.38 -20.90
CA SER A 176 16.17 -33.47 -22.25
C SER A 176 17.21 -34.60 -22.36
#